data_c29d101fce1cf11dba8f162a16a9452a
#
_entry.id   c29d101fce1cf11dba8f162a16a9452a
#
_cell.length_a   1.000
_cell.length_b   1.000
_cell.length_c   1.000
_cell.angle_alpha   90.00
_cell.angle_beta   90.00
_cell.angle_gamma   90.00
#
_symmetry.space_group_name_H-M   'P 1'
#
loop_
_entity.id
_entity.type
_entity.pdbx_description
1 polymer ?
#
loop_
_entity_poly.entity_id
_entity_poly.type
_entity_poly.pdbx_seq_one_letter_code
_entity_poly.pdbx_strand_id
1 'polypeptide(L)'
;MPLNHVALTVSDRERSAAFYAEHFGLTRRVHEDEHLLIIGSADGSLLALSAGAPPASGLPRTNHFGFQVGSGDEVRAARERFRAAGVEESEWQDDHGFVRVQVLDPDGYRVELFAH
;
A
#
# COMPACT_ATOMS: atom_id res chain seq x y z
N MET A 1 19.05 9.45 6.08
CA MET A 1 18.20 8.61 6.96
C MET A 1 16.84 8.42 6.28
N PRO A 2 16.61 7.32 5.58
CA PRO A 2 15.34 7.11 4.88
C PRO A 2 14.22 6.69 5.84
N LEU A 3 13.00 7.02 5.47
CA LEU A 3 11.81 6.40 6.05
C LEU A 3 11.74 4.98 5.50
N ASN A 4 11.69 3.94 6.35
CA ASN A 4 11.69 2.57 5.84
C ASN A 4 10.50 1.73 6.26
N HIS A 5 9.67 2.19 7.17
CA HIS A 5 8.49 1.41 7.54
C HIS A 5 7.31 2.29 7.94
N VAL A 6 6.13 1.69 7.82
CA VAL A 6 4.85 2.24 8.27
C VAL A 6 4.16 1.14 9.08
N ALA A 7 3.49 1.50 10.15
CA ALA A 7 2.74 0.56 10.98
C ALA A 7 1.23 0.84 10.86
N LEU A 8 0.44 -0.22 10.63
CA LEU A 8 -1.00 -0.13 10.47
C LEU A 8 -1.70 -1.10 11.42
N THR A 9 -2.80 -0.64 12.00
CA THR A 9 -3.75 -1.54 12.67
C THR A 9 -4.74 -2.04 11.62
N VAL A 10 -4.85 -3.36 11.49
CA VAL A 10 -5.66 -4.01 10.44
C VAL A 10 -6.63 -5.01 11.07
N SER A 11 -7.77 -5.22 10.42
CA SER A 11 -8.77 -6.15 10.91
C SER A 11 -8.40 -7.63 10.70
N ASP A 12 -7.61 -7.90 9.66
CA ASP A 12 -7.18 -9.24 9.29
C ASP A 12 -5.77 -9.17 8.69
N ARG A 13 -4.76 -9.60 9.45
CA ARG A 13 -3.35 -9.51 9.03
C ARG A 13 -3.06 -10.29 7.75
N GLU A 14 -3.66 -11.47 7.59
CA GLU A 14 -3.41 -12.31 6.42
C GLU A 14 -4.04 -11.68 5.16
N ARG A 15 -5.22 -11.10 5.28
CA ARG A 15 -5.87 -10.40 4.18
C ARG A 15 -5.05 -9.19 3.73
N SER A 16 -4.58 -8.40 4.69
CA SER A 16 -3.75 -7.24 4.39
C SER A 16 -2.40 -7.66 3.79
N ALA A 17 -1.76 -8.69 4.34
CA ALA A 17 -0.49 -9.19 3.80
C ALA A 17 -0.65 -9.66 2.35
N ALA A 18 -1.75 -10.37 2.02
CA ALA A 18 -2.01 -10.82 0.67
C ALA A 18 -2.21 -9.65 -0.30
N PHE A 19 -2.92 -8.61 0.13
CA PHE A 19 -3.13 -7.39 -0.66
C PHE A 19 -1.80 -6.71 -1.00
N TYR A 20 -0.96 -6.48 0.00
CA TYR A 20 0.31 -5.78 -0.21
C TYR A 20 1.34 -6.63 -0.96
N ALA A 21 1.30 -7.96 -0.79
CA ALA A 21 2.15 -8.85 -1.59
C ALA A 21 1.76 -8.81 -3.07
N GLU A 22 0.47 -8.90 -3.36
CA GLU A 22 -0.04 -8.93 -4.74
C GLU A 22 0.16 -7.59 -5.45
N HIS A 23 -0.12 -6.48 -4.77
CA HIS A 23 -0.24 -5.19 -5.43
C HIS A 23 0.96 -4.27 -5.26
N PHE A 24 1.77 -4.48 -4.23
CA PHE A 24 2.88 -3.58 -3.90
C PHE A 24 4.22 -4.30 -3.71
N GLY A 25 4.28 -5.59 -4.00
CA GLY A 25 5.54 -6.33 -3.95
C GLY A 25 6.09 -6.61 -2.56
N LEU A 26 5.27 -6.49 -1.52
CA LEU A 26 5.69 -6.81 -0.15
C LEU A 26 5.52 -8.31 0.12
N THR A 27 6.36 -9.11 -0.53
CA THR A 27 6.20 -10.56 -0.59
C THR A 27 6.96 -11.32 0.50
N ARG A 28 7.80 -10.64 1.27
CA ARG A 28 8.65 -11.28 2.27
C ARG A 28 8.03 -11.12 3.66
N ARG A 29 7.95 -12.22 4.41
CA ARG A 29 7.61 -12.17 5.83
C ARG A 29 8.91 -12.02 6.60
N VAL A 30 9.13 -10.83 7.17
CA VAL A 30 10.36 -10.46 7.85
C VAL A 30 10.30 -10.86 9.33
N HIS A 31 9.12 -10.73 9.93
CA HIS A 31 8.90 -11.08 11.33
C HIS A 31 7.42 -11.44 11.53
N GLU A 32 7.18 -12.43 12.38
CA GLU A 32 5.80 -12.80 12.73
C GLU A 32 5.76 -13.33 14.16
N ASP A 33 4.88 -12.75 14.98
CA ASP A 33 4.53 -13.27 16.29
C ASP A 33 3.04 -13.04 16.55
N GLU A 34 2.58 -13.26 17.77
CA GLU A 34 1.15 -13.12 18.08
C GLU A 34 0.63 -11.69 18.01
N HIS A 35 1.53 -10.69 18.08
CA HIS A 35 1.17 -9.27 18.09
C HIS A 35 1.44 -8.57 16.77
N LEU A 36 2.43 -9.04 16.00
CA LEU A 36 2.96 -8.27 14.91
C LEU A 36 3.37 -9.15 13.73
N LEU A 37 2.97 -8.73 12.54
CA LEU A 37 3.45 -9.29 11.28
C LEU A 37 4.14 -8.17 10.50
N ILE A 38 5.44 -8.35 10.20
CA ILE A 38 6.17 -7.39 9.36
C ILE A 38 6.41 -8.04 8.00
N ILE A 39 5.94 -7.36 6.96
CA ILE A 39 6.15 -7.76 5.58
C ILE A 39 7.05 -6.75 4.88
N GLY A 40 7.77 -7.19 3.86
CA GLY A 40 8.75 -6.34 3.19
C GLY A 40 8.94 -6.66 1.73
N SER A 41 9.50 -5.70 1.02
CA SER A 41 9.91 -5.80 -0.37
C SER A 41 11.40 -6.10 -0.47
N ALA A 42 11.83 -6.48 -1.69
CA ALA A 42 13.24 -6.75 -1.96
C ALA A 42 14.13 -5.53 -1.77
N ASP A 43 13.59 -4.33 -1.92
CA ASP A 43 14.34 -3.07 -1.79
C ASP A 43 14.39 -2.52 -0.35
N GLY A 44 13.81 -3.23 0.62
CA GLY A 44 13.90 -2.86 2.03
C GLY A 44 12.72 -2.07 2.58
N SER A 45 11.67 -1.84 1.80
CA SER A 45 10.44 -1.23 2.33
C SER A 45 9.72 -2.21 3.25
N LEU A 46 9.23 -1.74 4.40
CA LEU A 46 8.59 -2.59 5.41
C LEU A 46 7.21 -2.04 5.79
N LEU A 47 6.30 -2.95 6.07
CA LEU A 47 4.99 -2.63 6.59
C LEU A 47 4.71 -3.52 7.80
N ALA A 48 4.43 -2.90 8.94
CA ALA A 48 4.13 -3.60 10.18
C ALA A 48 2.62 -3.65 10.39
N LEU A 49 2.07 -4.86 10.51
CA LEU A 49 0.65 -5.10 10.61
C LEU A 49 0.30 -5.65 11.99
N SER A 50 -0.53 -4.93 12.74
CA SER A 50 -1.06 -5.37 14.03
C SER A 50 -2.55 -5.60 13.90
N ALA A 51 -3.05 -6.76 14.37
CA ALA A 51 -4.47 -7.06 14.35
C ALA A 51 -5.21 -6.21 15.39
N GLY A 52 -6.33 -5.61 14.98
CA GLY A 52 -7.13 -4.77 15.86
C GLY A 52 -8.26 -4.08 15.09
N ALA A 53 -8.81 -3.04 15.71
CA ALA A 53 -9.87 -2.25 15.09
C ALA A 53 -9.25 -1.04 14.36
N PRO A 54 -9.32 -0.98 13.01
CA PRO A 54 -8.92 0.20 12.28
C PRO A 54 -9.81 1.39 12.64
N PRO A 55 -9.40 2.64 12.33
CA PRO A 55 -10.23 3.81 12.65
C PRO A 55 -11.61 3.71 12.02
N ALA A 56 -12.67 3.71 12.84
CA ALA A 56 -14.05 3.50 12.37
C ALA A 56 -14.53 4.60 11.41
N SER A 57 -14.09 5.84 11.62
CA SER A 57 -14.43 6.97 10.77
C SER A 57 -13.44 7.18 9.62
N GLY A 58 -12.42 6.31 9.54
CA GLY A 58 -11.32 6.49 8.62
C GLY A 58 -10.36 7.59 9.07
N LEU A 59 -9.32 7.79 8.27
CA LEU A 59 -8.34 8.86 8.47
C LEU A 59 -8.73 10.06 7.59
N PRO A 60 -8.23 11.26 7.92
CA PRO A 60 -8.39 12.38 7.01
C PRO A 60 -7.97 12.01 5.58
N ARG A 61 -8.68 12.55 4.60
CA ARG A 61 -8.51 12.18 3.19
C ARG A 61 -7.07 12.33 2.70
N THR A 62 -6.31 13.27 3.25
CA THR A 62 -4.95 13.52 2.82
C THR A 62 -3.92 12.57 3.45
N ASN A 63 -4.32 11.78 4.45
CA ASN A 63 -3.41 10.82 5.08
C ASN A 63 -3.22 9.61 4.16
N HIS A 64 -2.00 9.39 3.72
CA HIS A 64 -1.66 8.27 2.86
C HIS A 64 -0.15 8.00 2.92
N PHE A 65 0.26 6.87 2.38
CA PHE A 65 1.67 6.58 2.14
C PHE A 65 1.81 6.01 0.73
N GLY A 66 3.03 6.07 0.19
CA GLY A 66 3.22 5.73 -1.20
C GLY A 66 4.51 5.00 -1.48
N PHE A 67 4.49 4.27 -2.59
CA PHE A 67 5.63 3.55 -3.14
C PHE A 67 6.01 4.18 -4.47
N GLN A 68 7.29 4.46 -4.64
CA GLN A 68 7.80 5.01 -5.89
C GLN A 68 8.21 3.90 -6.85
N VAL A 69 7.80 4.01 -8.11
CA VAL A 69 8.23 3.14 -9.20
C VAL A 69 9.02 3.94 -10.23
N GLY A 70 9.62 3.23 -11.18
CA GLY A 70 10.60 3.83 -12.10
C GLY A 70 10.04 4.70 -13.20
N SER A 71 8.75 4.54 -13.57
CA SER A 71 8.18 5.28 -14.68
C SER A 71 6.67 5.47 -14.56
N GLY A 72 6.16 6.49 -15.25
CA GLY A 72 4.72 6.71 -15.34
C GLY A 72 3.98 5.56 -16.02
N ASP A 73 4.62 4.87 -16.96
CA ASP A 73 4.01 3.72 -17.61
C ASP A 73 3.77 2.57 -16.63
N GLU A 74 4.66 2.37 -15.67
CA GLU A 74 4.44 1.38 -14.60
C GLU A 74 3.23 1.74 -13.75
N VAL A 75 3.04 3.02 -13.46
CA VAL A 75 1.87 3.48 -12.70
C VAL A 75 0.59 3.25 -13.49
N ARG A 76 0.58 3.57 -14.78
CA ARG A 76 -0.59 3.36 -15.66
C ARG A 76 -0.94 1.88 -15.76
N ALA A 77 0.06 1.01 -15.90
CA ALA A 77 -0.14 -0.44 -15.92
C ALA A 77 -0.69 -0.96 -14.59
N ALA A 78 -0.17 -0.46 -13.48
CA ALA A 78 -0.65 -0.81 -12.15
C ALA A 78 -2.12 -0.41 -11.96
N ARG A 79 -2.49 0.77 -12.43
CA ARG A 79 -3.88 1.24 -12.38
C ARG A 79 -4.84 0.24 -13.05
N GLU A 80 -4.46 -0.27 -14.21
CA GLU A 80 -5.26 -1.26 -14.92
C GLU A 80 -5.35 -2.59 -14.14
N ARG A 81 -4.25 -3.01 -13.52
CA ARG A 81 -4.27 -4.21 -12.67
C ARG A 81 -5.18 -4.03 -11.46
N PHE A 82 -5.13 -2.86 -10.81
CA PHE A 82 -6.02 -2.55 -9.68
C PHE A 82 -7.48 -2.62 -10.11
N ARG A 83 -7.83 -2.03 -11.24
CA ARG A 83 -9.20 -2.08 -11.78
C ARG A 83 -9.65 -3.49 -12.06
N ALA A 84 -8.81 -4.30 -12.69
CA ALA A 84 -9.11 -5.69 -12.99
C ALA A 84 -9.31 -6.53 -11.74
N ALA A 85 -8.61 -6.20 -10.66
CA ALA A 85 -8.72 -6.88 -9.37
C ALA A 85 -9.83 -6.34 -8.47
N GLY A 86 -10.57 -5.31 -8.92
CA GLY A 86 -11.64 -4.71 -8.12
C GLY A 86 -11.15 -3.85 -6.97
N VAL A 87 -9.91 -3.36 -7.01
CA VAL A 87 -9.35 -2.46 -5.99
C VAL A 87 -9.92 -1.06 -6.20
N GLU A 88 -10.45 -0.47 -5.13
CA GLU A 88 -11.07 0.85 -5.22
C GLU A 88 -10.01 1.95 -5.34
N GLU A 89 -10.17 2.80 -6.36
CA GLU A 89 -9.30 3.95 -6.60
C GLU A 89 -9.85 5.17 -5.86
N SER A 90 -9.01 5.84 -5.08
CA SER A 90 -9.39 7.07 -4.39
C SER A 90 -8.92 8.32 -5.11
N GLU A 91 -7.75 8.29 -5.78
CA GLU A 91 -7.24 9.41 -6.55
C GLU A 91 -6.42 8.94 -7.75
N TRP A 92 -6.46 9.74 -8.81
CA TRP A 92 -5.66 9.53 -10.01
C TRP A 92 -5.13 10.87 -10.52
N GLN A 93 -3.85 10.89 -10.87
CA GLN A 93 -3.24 12.06 -11.49
C GLN A 93 -2.24 11.58 -12.56
N ASP A 94 -2.36 12.13 -13.75
CA ASP A 94 -1.47 11.82 -14.87
C ASP A 94 -1.06 13.14 -15.52
N ASP A 95 -0.09 13.77 -14.92
CA ASP A 95 0.44 15.05 -15.38
C ASP A 95 1.81 14.86 -16.02
N HIS A 96 2.23 15.85 -16.79
CA HIS A 96 3.56 15.84 -17.39
C HIS A 96 4.62 15.79 -16.31
N GLY A 97 5.34 14.68 -16.25
CA GLY A 97 6.43 14.49 -15.28
C GLY A 97 6.00 13.94 -13.92
N PHE A 98 4.71 13.67 -13.71
CA PHE A 98 4.24 13.08 -12.48
C PHE A 98 2.97 12.25 -12.72
N VAL A 99 3.02 10.98 -12.34
CA VAL A 99 1.87 10.07 -12.46
C VAL A 99 1.68 9.37 -11.12
N ARG A 100 0.46 9.33 -10.63
CA ARG A 100 0.15 8.61 -9.39
C ARG A 100 -1.24 8.00 -9.43
N VAL A 101 -1.37 6.85 -8.77
CA VAL A 101 -2.66 6.22 -8.49
C VAL A 101 -2.71 5.94 -6.99
N GLN A 102 -3.79 6.34 -6.35
CA GLN A 102 -4.03 6.07 -4.94
C GLN A 102 -5.23 5.15 -4.83
N VAL A 103 -5.07 4.08 -4.05
CA VAL A 103 -6.10 3.05 -3.86
C VAL A 103 -6.38 2.85 -2.38
N LEU A 104 -7.48 2.18 -2.07
CA LEU A 104 -7.83 1.79 -0.70
C LEU A 104 -7.39 0.35 -0.47
N ASP A 105 -6.72 0.12 0.66
CA ASP A 105 -6.42 -1.23 1.09
C ASP A 105 -7.67 -1.89 1.73
N PRO A 106 -7.60 -3.16 2.17
CA PRO A 106 -8.78 -3.85 2.73
C PRO A 106 -9.45 -3.16 3.93
N ASP A 107 -8.72 -2.33 4.66
CA ASP A 107 -9.25 -1.59 5.81
C ASP A 107 -9.53 -0.11 5.52
N GLY A 108 -9.35 0.31 4.26
CA GLY A 108 -9.60 1.68 3.84
C GLY A 108 -8.42 2.63 4.01
N TYR A 109 -7.23 2.12 4.32
CA TYR A 109 -6.03 2.96 4.29
C TYR A 109 -5.69 3.32 2.85
N ARG A 110 -5.29 4.58 2.64
CA ARG A 110 -4.92 5.07 1.31
C ARG A 110 -3.45 4.79 1.05
N VAL A 111 -3.19 4.10 -0.05
CA VAL A 111 -1.85 3.75 -0.47
C VAL A 111 -1.65 4.15 -1.93
N GLU A 112 -0.50 4.75 -2.22
CA GLU A 112 -0.22 5.36 -3.51
C GLU A 112 0.93 4.65 -4.21
N LEU A 113 0.82 4.54 -5.53
CA LEU A 113 1.93 4.17 -6.40
C LEU A 113 2.20 5.37 -7.30
N PHE A 114 3.46 5.81 -7.39
CA PHE A 114 3.76 7.02 -8.13
C PHE A 114 5.12 6.96 -8.81
N ALA A 115 5.30 7.84 -9.81
CA ALA A 115 6.55 8.08 -10.50
C ALA A 115 6.66 9.55 -10.89
N HIS A 116 7.88 10.03 -10.90
CA HIS A 116 8.23 11.35 -11.43
C HIS A 116 8.57 11.29 -12.90
#